data_34a9567b9e7e8abef57824a8aa020f4d
#
_entry.id   34a9567b9e7e8abef57824a8aa020f4d
#
_cell.length_a   1.000
_cell.length_b   1.000
_cell.length_c   1.000
_cell.angle_alpha   90.00
_cell.angle_beta   90.00
_cell.angle_gamma   90.00
#
_symmetry.space_group_name_H-M   'P 1'
#
loop_
_entity.id
_entity.type
_entity.pdbx_description
1 polymer ?
#
loop_
_entity_poly.entity_id
_entity_poly.type
_entity_poly.pdbx_seq_one_letter_code
_entity_poly.pdbx_strand_id
1 'polypeptide(L)'
;MTVQTPQTQLPNSVSARDIAHVLHPYTNLVKHETAGPLVIERGKGIYVYDDQGREYIEGMAGLWCAGLGFSEPALVDAAIEQMRKLPFYHGFGHKTVPPVVELAERLKALSPVPVGKVFFAESGSAANDTLIKLVWYYNNARGKPDKKTILSRVRGYHGVTLSLIHI
;
A
#
# COMPACT_ATOMS: atom_id res chain seq x y z
N MET A 1 -29.16 12.94 -2.14
CA MET A 1 -27.81 13.22 -2.65
C MET A 1 -27.88 14.54 -3.40
N THR A 2 -27.43 15.62 -2.80
CA THR A 2 -27.37 16.94 -3.42
C THR A 2 -26.24 16.92 -4.44
N VAL A 3 -26.60 17.06 -5.72
CA VAL A 3 -25.63 17.28 -6.79
C VAL A 3 -24.97 18.63 -6.53
N GLN A 4 -23.72 18.63 -6.13
CA GLN A 4 -22.95 19.87 -6.02
C GLN A 4 -22.77 20.45 -7.42
N THR A 5 -23.17 21.71 -7.60
CA THR A 5 -22.88 22.49 -8.81
C THR A 5 -21.36 22.56 -8.98
N PRO A 6 -20.82 22.38 -10.19
CA PRO A 6 -19.39 22.48 -10.42
C PRO A 6 -18.93 23.89 -9.98
N GLN A 7 -18.10 23.97 -8.95
CA GLN A 7 -17.40 25.22 -8.66
C GLN A 7 -16.50 25.51 -9.85
N THR A 8 -16.52 26.73 -10.33
CA THR A 8 -15.62 27.20 -11.39
C THR A 8 -14.19 27.04 -10.86
N GLN A 9 -13.54 25.96 -11.24
CA GLN A 9 -12.19 25.65 -10.75
C GLN A 9 -11.21 26.66 -11.36
N LEU A 10 -10.40 27.29 -10.50
CA LEU A 10 -9.29 28.10 -10.99
C LEU A 10 -8.34 27.22 -11.79
N PRO A 11 -7.82 27.65 -12.95
CA PRO A 11 -7.00 26.83 -13.83
C PRO A 11 -5.74 26.24 -13.19
N ASN A 12 -5.25 26.85 -12.12
CA ASN A 12 -4.07 26.40 -11.36
C ASN A 12 -4.42 25.76 -10.01
N SER A 13 -5.70 25.48 -9.73
CA SER A 13 -6.10 24.77 -8.51
C SER A 13 -5.53 23.36 -8.49
N VAL A 14 -5.43 22.75 -7.29
CA VAL A 14 -5.00 21.35 -7.14
C VAL A 14 -5.92 20.44 -7.96
N SER A 15 -7.24 20.66 -7.89
CA SER A 15 -8.22 19.88 -8.62
C SER A 15 -8.07 19.98 -10.14
N ALA A 16 -7.83 21.17 -10.69
CA ALA A 16 -7.62 21.34 -12.13
C ALA A 16 -6.31 20.67 -12.61
N ARG A 17 -5.27 20.76 -11.81
CA ARG A 17 -3.98 20.10 -12.10
C ARG A 17 -4.08 18.59 -11.97
N ASP A 18 -4.85 18.09 -11.02
CA ASP A 18 -5.13 16.66 -10.85
C ASP A 18 -5.80 16.09 -12.10
N ILE A 19 -6.89 16.68 -12.54
CA ILE A 19 -7.61 16.28 -13.77
C ILE A 19 -6.68 16.26 -14.99
N ALA A 20 -5.76 17.23 -15.09
CA ALA A 20 -4.86 17.36 -16.23
C ALA A 20 -3.68 16.36 -16.22
N HIS A 21 -3.28 15.86 -15.04
CA HIS A 21 -1.99 15.17 -14.90
C HIS A 21 -2.06 13.81 -14.17
N VAL A 22 -3.13 13.49 -13.46
CA VAL A 22 -3.19 12.27 -12.63
C VAL A 22 -4.16 11.25 -13.21
N LEU A 23 -3.68 10.04 -13.45
CA LEU A 23 -4.52 8.90 -13.82
C LEU A 23 -4.95 8.15 -12.54
N HIS A 24 -6.22 8.25 -12.18
CA HIS A 24 -6.76 7.59 -10.99
C HIS A 24 -7.12 6.12 -11.25
N PRO A 25 -6.67 5.17 -10.39
CA PRO A 25 -7.10 3.79 -10.45
C PRO A 25 -8.57 3.65 -9.99
N TYR A 26 -9.27 2.63 -10.48
CA TYR A 26 -10.66 2.31 -10.12
C TYR A 26 -11.64 3.48 -10.24
N THR A 27 -11.39 4.42 -11.13
CA THR A 27 -12.14 5.66 -11.29
C THR A 27 -12.69 5.78 -12.69
N ASN A 28 -13.96 6.19 -12.82
CA ASN A 28 -14.52 6.56 -14.12
C ASN A 28 -13.94 7.93 -14.54
N LEU A 29 -12.99 7.92 -15.45
CA LEU A 29 -12.22 9.11 -15.84
C LEU A 29 -13.11 10.21 -16.47
N VAL A 30 -14.09 9.84 -17.31
CA VAL A 30 -15.01 10.82 -17.91
C VAL A 30 -15.83 11.54 -16.83
N LYS A 31 -16.28 10.81 -15.82
CA LYS A 31 -16.97 11.42 -14.68
C LYS A 31 -16.02 12.25 -13.83
N HIS A 32 -14.78 11.83 -13.69
CA HIS A 32 -13.76 12.55 -12.94
C HIS A 32 -13.40 13.90 -13.56
N GLU A 33 -13.32 14.01 -14.89
CA GLU A 33 -13.10 15.24 -15.62
C GLU A 33 -14.16 16.32 -15.30
N THR A 34 -15.38 15.90 -15.04
CA THR A 34 -16.50 16.83 -14.74
C THR A 34 -16.70 17.08 -13.24
N ALA A 35 -16.52 16.06 -12.40
CA ALA A 35 -16.75 16.17 -10.95
C ALA A 35 -15.50 16.69 -10.20
N GLY A 36 -14.31 16.41 -10.72
CA GLY A 36 -13.05 16.66 -10.04
C GLY A 36 -12.79 15.72 -8.83
N PRO A 37 -11.60 15.79 -8.26
CA PRO A 37 -11.25 15.05 -7.04
C PRO A 37 -11.81 15.72 -5.79
N LEU A 38 -12.02 14.93 -4.75
CA LEU A 38 -12.04 15.43 -3.38
C LEU A 38 -10.58 15.58 -2.92
N VAL A 39 -10.12 16.81 -2.77
CA VAL A 39 -8.73 17.09 -2.38
C VAL A 39 -8.60 16.95 -0.86
N ILE A 40 -7.98 15.89 -0.40
CA ILE A 40 -7.68 15.67 1.03
C ILE A 40 -6.31 16.27 1.34
N GLU A 41 -6.26 17.16 2.33
CA GLU A 41 -5.07 17.95 2.63
C GLU A 41 -4.37 17.52 3.92
N ARG A 42 -5.15 17.06 4.91
CA ARG A 42 -4.59 16.61 6.20
C ARG A 42 -5.46 15.53 6.86
N GLY A 43 -4.86 14.81 7.81
CA GLY A 43 -5.56 13.81 8.62
C GLY A 43 -5.18 13.92 10.09
N LYS A 44 -6.11 13.52 10.99
CA LYS A 44 -5.84 13.42 12.42
C LYS A 44 -6.76 12.35 13.05
N GLY A 45 -6.18 11.36 13.70
CA GLY A 45 -6.93 10.24 14.24
C GLY A 45 -7.72 9.53 13.14
N ILE A 46 -9.05 9.45 13.28
CA ILE A 46 -9.93 8.83 12.27
C ILE A 46 -10.47 9.82 11.23
N TYR A 47 -10.10 11.08 11.31
CA TYR A 47 -10.64 12.14 10.47
C TYR A 47 -9.66 12.57 9.40
N VAL A 48 -10.19 12.91 8.22
CA VAL A 48 -9.49 13.62 7.17
C VAL A 48 -10.20 14.92 6.84
N TYR A 49 -9.47 15.87 6.29
CA TYR A 49 -9.96 17.21 6.00
C TYR A 49 -9.61 17.57 4.58
N ASP A 50 -10.57 18.13 3.85
CA ASP A 50 -10.34 18.62 2.51
C ASP A 50 -9.69 20.03 2.48
N ASP A 51 -9.39 20.51 1.28
CA ASP A 51 -8.80 21.83 1.00
C ASP A 51 -9.72 23.01 1.37
N GLN A 52 -10.98 22.74 1.73
CA GLN A 52 -11.93 23.72 2.26
C GLN A 52 -12.09 23.62 3.79
N GLY A 53 -11.33 22.72 4.42
CA GLY A 53 -11.37 22.48 5.87
C GLY A 53 -12.58 21.64 6.33
N ARG A 54 -13.35 21.06 5.44
CA ARG A 54 -14.45 20.17 5.81
C ARG A 54 -13.90 18.86 6.34
N GLU A 55 -14.52 18.38 7.42
CA GLU A 55 -14.13 17.15 8.11
C GLU A 55 -14.91 15.93 7.59
N TYR A 56 -14.21 14.80 7.44
CA TYR A 56 -14.79 13.51 7.06
C TYR A 56 -14.25 12.41 7.95
N ILE A 57 -15.11 11.45 8.32
CA ILE A 57 -14.66 10.19 8.93
C ILE A 57 -14.09 9.31 7.81
N GLU A 58 -12.82 8.94 7.94
CA GLU A 58 -12.15 8.04 6.99
C GLU A 58 -12.35 6.58 7.42
N GLY A 59 -13.44 5.98 6.94
CA GLY A 59 -13.84 4.63 7.30
C GLY A 59 -13.03 3.50 6.64
N MET A 60 -12.18 3.83 5.67
CA MET A 60 -11.32 2.85 5.00
C MET A 60 -9.88 2.83 5.54
N ALA A 61 -9.60 3.62 6.58
CA ALA A 61 -8.27 3.75 7.17
C ALA A 61 -7.16 3.98 6.12
N GLY A 62 -7.39 4.94 5.20
CA GLY A 62 -6.45 5.23 4.10
C GLY A 62 -6.19 4.02 3.19
N LEU A 63 -7.21 3.27 2.86
CA LEU A 63 -7.16 1.98 2.15
C LEU A 63 -6.34 0.94 2.93
N TRP A 64 -6.72 0.72 4.21
CA TRP A 64 -6.16 -0.28 5.15
C TRP A 64 -4.73 -0.01 5.64
N CYS A 65 -4.21 1.18 5.43
CA CYS A 65 -2.83 1.52 5.80
C CYS A 65 -2.70 2.29 7.12
N ALA A 66 -3.74 3.02 7.55
CA ALA A 66 -3.73 3.87 8.73
C ALA A 66 -4.54 3.29 9.90
N GLY A 67 -4.28 2.02 10.28
CA GLY A 67 -5.02 1.32 11.32
C GLY A 67 -4.92 1.92 12.72
N LEU A 68 -3.91 2.74 13.00
CA LEU A 68 -3.75 3.52 14.25
C LEU A 68 -4.24 4.97 14.12
N GLY A 69 -4.81 5.32 12.97
CA GLY A 69 -5.22 6.67 12.64
C GLY A 69 -4.14 7.48 11.93
N PHE A 70 -4.54 8.68 11.50
CA PHE A 70 -3.66 9.62 10.81
C PHE A 70 -2.86 10.46 11.79
N SER A 71 -1.61 10.74 11.43
CA SER A 71 -0.72 11.64 12.20
C SER A 71 -0.48 11.18 13.64
N GLU A 72 -0.40 9.86 13.89
CA GLU A 72 -0.02 9.32 15.20
C GLU A 72 1.41 9.77 15.55
N PRO A 73 1.60 10.58 16.63
CA PRO A 73 2.87 11.21 16.91
C PRO A 73 4.04 10.23 17.07
N ALA A 74 3.82 9.11 17.76
CA ALA A 74 4.86 8.12 17.99
C ALA A 74 5.38 7.50 16.69
N LEU A 75 4.51 7.27 15.69
CA LEU A 75 4.92 6.76 14.38
C LEU A 75 5.64 7.83 13.56
N VAL A 76 5.14 9.07 13.61
CA VAL A 76 5.76 10.21 12.90
C VAL A 76 7.16 10.46 13.42
N ASP A 77 7.34 10.53 14.74
CA ASP A 77 8.64 10.80 15.39
C ASP A 77 9.64 9.67 15.10
N ALA A 78 9.22 8.42 15.19
CA ALA A 78 10.07 7.27 14.86
C ALA A 78 10.52 7.29 13.38
N ALA A 79 9.63 7.66 12.47
CA ALA A 79 9.97 7.81 11.05
C ALA A 79 10.97 8.95 10.83
N ILE A 80 10.77 10.11 11.47
CA ILE A 80 11.67 11.27 11.36
C ILE A 80 13.05 10.92 11.91
N GLU A 81 13.12 10.26 13.07
CA GLU A 81 14.39 9.84 13.67
C GLU A 81 15.16 8.90 12.73
N GLN A 82 14.48 7.86 12.23
CA GLN A 82 15.12 6.90 11.31
C GLN A 82 15.54 7.54 10.00
N MET A 83 14.72 8.44 9.44
CA MET A 83 15.05 9.16 8.20
C MET A 83 16.28 10.06 8.35
N ARG A 84 16.48 10.68 9.51
CA ARG A 84 17.68 11.48 9.80
C ARG A 84 18.92 10.62 9.97
N LYS A 85 18.76 9.40 10.50
CA LYS A 85 19.87 8.47 10.75
C LYS A 85 20.29 7.71 9.50
N LEU A 86 19.34 7.09 8.81
CA LEU A 86 19.54 6.32 7.58
C LEU A 86 18.18 6.12 6.88
N PRO A 87 17.84 6.94 5.90
CA PRO A 87 16.50 6.92 5.28
C PRO A 87 16.26 5.69 4.41
N PHE A 88 17.31 5.14 3.83
CA PHE A 88 17.23 3.98 2.95
C PHE A 88 18.54 3.19 2.95
N TYR A 89 18.42 1.85 2.92
CA TYR A 89 19.52 0.96 2.58
C TYR A 89 19.00 -0.38 2.03
N HIS A 90 19.82 -1.06 1.25
CA HIS A 90 19.47 -2.32 0.60
C HIS A 90 19.97 -3.54 1.38
N GLY A 91 19.30 -4.70 1.21
CA GLY A 91 19.67 -5.96 1.84
C GLY A 91 20.57 -6.90 0.99
N PHE A 92 21.10 -6.43 -0.15
CA PHE A 92 21.95 -7.26 -1.02
C PHE A 92 23.37 -7.37 -0.50
N GLY A 93 24.05 -8.50 -0.82
CA GLY A 93 25.47 -8.70 -0.53
C GLY A 93 25.77 -8.71 0.98
N HIS A 94 24.95 -9.43 1.75
CA HIS A 94 25.11 -9.64 3.20
C HIS A 94 25.00 -8.36 4.05
N LYS A 95 24.18 -7.39 3.59
CA LYS A 95 23.93 -6.15 4.32
C LYS A 95 22.57 -6.18 4.99
N THR A 96 22.42 -5.46 6.09
CA THR A 96 21.15 -5.30 6.81
C THR A 96 21.13 -3.98 7.58
N VAL A 97 19.97 -3.65 8.12
CA VAL A 97 19.77 -2.50 9.02
C VAL A 97 19.03 -2.95 10.28
N PRO A 98 19.33 -2.39 11.45
CA PRO A 98 18.73 -2.82 12.73
C PRO A 98 17.19 -2.90 12.70
N PRO A 99 16.42 -1.91 12.21
CA PRO A 99 14.97 -1.97 12.22
C PRO A 99 14.38 -3.17 11.48
N VAL A 100 15.04 -3.64 10.40
CA VAL A 100 14.62 -4.83 9.65
C VAL A 100 14.76 -6.09 10.50
N VAL A 101 15.87 -6.22 11.23
CA VAL A 101 16.13 -7.36 12.12
C VAL A 101 15.12 -7.40 13.26
N GLU A 102 14.94 -6.27 13.95
CA GLU A 102 13.99 -6.14 15.06
C GLU A 102 12.55 -6.45 14.64
N LEU A 103 12.11 -5.95 13.48
CA LEU A 103 10.79 -6.25 12.95
C LEU A 103 10.64 -7.74 12.58
N ALA A 104 11.65 -8.34 11.97
CA ALA A 104 11.64 -9.75 11.64
C ALA A 104 11.53 -10.65 12.90
N GLU A 105 12.25 -10.32 13.96
CA GLU A 105 12.17 -11.02 15.25
C GLU A 105 10.76 -10.94 15.85
N ARG A 106 10.17 -9.74 15.88
CA ARG A 106 8.80 -9.54 16.38
C ARG A 106 7.76 -10.29 15.55
N LEU A 107 7.84 -10.25 14.23
CA LEU A 107 6.93 -10.97 13.34
C LEU A 107 7.03 -12.48 13.54
N LYS A 108 8.23 -13.01 13.72
CA LYS A 108 8.42 -14.44 14.04
C LYS A 108 7.81 -14.81 15.38
N ALA A 109 7.97 -13.98 16.39
CA ALA A 109 7.40 -14.22 17.72
C ALA A 109 5.86 -14.17 17.73
N LEU A 110 5.25 -13.32 16.90
CA LEU A 110 3.80 -13.17 16.78
C LEU A 110 3.16 -14.22 15.83
N SER A 111 3.96 -14.92 15.04
CA SER A 111 3.44 -15.87 14.06
C SER A 111 2.76 -17.06 14.74
N PRO A 112 1.53 -17.42 14.34
CA PRO A 112 0.82 -18.60 14.88
C PRO A 112 1.43 -19.94 14.43
N VAL A 113 2.39 -19.92 13.52
CA VAL A 113 3.09 -21.09 12.99
C VAL A 113 4.60 -20.87 13.03
N PRO A 114 5.42 -21.95 13.09
CA PRO A 114 6.87 -21.82 13.04
C PRO A 114 7.34 -21.17 11.74
N VAL A 115 8.01 -20.00 11.85
CA VAL A 115 8.56 -19.25 10.73
C VAL A 115 10.08 -19.20 10.84
N GLY A 116 10.78 -19.66 9.81
CA GLY A 116 12.23 -19.67 9.77
C GLY A 116 12.83 -18.29 9.48
N LYS A 117 12.35 -17.61 8.45
CA LYS A 117 12.82 -16.32 7.96
C LYS A 117 11.64 -15.44 7.55
N VAL A 118 11.86 -14.12 7.54
CA VAL A 118 10.93 -13.12 7.03
C VAL A 118 11.54 -12.47 5.79
N PHE A 119 10.75 -12.36 4.74
CA PHE A 119 11.09 -11.62 3.54
C PHE A 119 10.18 -10.38 3.45
N PHE A 120 10.77 -9.22 3.29
CA PHE A 120 10.04 -7.96 3.17
C PHE A 120 9.86 -7.58 1.70
N ALA A 121 8.68 -7.09 1.36
CA ALA A 121 8.33 -6.57 0.04
C ALA A 121 7.59 -5.23 0.21
N GLU A 122 7.58 -4.44 -0.83
CA GLU A 122 6.96 -3.11 -0.85
C GLU A 122 5.42 -3.16 -0.94
N SER A 123 4.86 -4.31 -1.31
CA SER A 123 3.41 -4.48 -1.43
C SER A 123 2.99 -5.94 -1.26
N GLY A 124 1.71 -6.17 -0.96
CA GLY A 124 1.14 -7.52 -0.95
C GLY A 124 1.22 -8.22 -2.32
N SER A 125 1.11 -7.47 -3.41
CA SER A 125 1.29 -8.00 -4.77
C SER A 125 2.70 -8.55 -4.98
N ALA A 126 3.73 -7.77 -4.64
CA ALA A 126 5.13 -8.20 -4.75
C ALA A 126 5.47 -9.35 -3.78
N ALA A 127 4.87 -9.35 -2.59
CA ALA A 127 5.02 -10.47 -1.65
C ALA A 127 4.45 -11.77 -2.22
N ASN A 128 3.26 -11.74 -2.81
CA ASN A 128 2.64 -12.90 -3.44
C ASN A 128 3.41 -13.37 -4.68
N ASP A 129 3.88 -12.46 -5.54
CA ASP A 129 4.74 -12.82 -6.67
C ASP A 129 6.02 -13.53 -6.22
N THR A 130 6.63 -13.03 -5.17
CA THR A 130 7.84 -13.64 -4.59
C THR A 130 7.52 -15.01 -4.00
N LEU A 131 6.41 -15.15 -3.28
CA LEU A 131 5.95 -16.42 -2.71
C LEU A 131 5.74 -17.48 -3.80
N ILE A 132 5.06 -17.15 -4.89
CA ILE A 132 4.83 -18.08 -6.01
C ILE A 132 6.18 -18.54 -6.60
N LYS A 133 7.10 -17.63 -6.85
CA LYS A 133 8.43 -17.94 -7.38
C LYS A 133 9.23 -18.83 -6.41
N LEU A 134 9.15 -18.56 -5.11
CA LEU A 134 9.79 -19.39 -4.08
C LEU A 134 9.21 -20.81 -4.03
N VAL A 135 7.89 -20.95 -4.15
CA VAL A 135 7.24 -22.27 -4.22
C VAL A 135 7.69 -23.05 -5.45
N TRP A 136 7.77 -22.40 -6.59
CA TRP A 136 8.28 -23.03 -7.81
C TRP A 136 9.74 -23.43 -7.69
N TYR A 137 10.59 -22.55 -7.19
CA TYR A 137 12.00 -22.83 -6.93
C TYR A 137 12.18 -24.01 -5.98
N TYR A 138 11.44 -24.02 -4.88
CA TYR A 138 11.43 -25.11 -3.90
C TYR A 138 11.02 -26.45 -4.51
N ASN A 139 9.95 -26.49 -5.30
CA ASN A 139 9.52 -27.71 -5.97
C ASN A 139 10.56 -28.18 -7.01
N ASN A 140 11.15 -27.28 -7.78
CA ASN A 140 12.24 -27.62 -8.71
C ASN A 140 13.43 -28.26 -7.98
N ALA A 141 13.87 -27.66 -6.87
CA ALA A 141 14.97 -28.18 -6.05
C ALA A 141 14.67 -29.56 -5.45
N ARG A 142 13.40 -29.91 -5.29
CA ARG A 142 12.95 -31.25 -4.84
C ARG A 142 12.70 -32.26 -5.97
N GLY A 143 13.09 -31.96 -7.19
CA GLY A 143 12.85 -32.83 -8.34
C GLY A 143 11.39 -32.93 -8.78
N LYS A 144 10.55 -31.91 -8.47
CA LYS A 144 9.13 -31.82 -8.85
C LYS A 144 8.86 -30.59 -9.74
N PRO A 145 9.48 -30.48 -10.92
CA PRO A 145 9.41 -29.26 -11.74
C PRO A 145 8.01 -28.97 -12.29
N ASP A 146 7.17 -30.00 -12.41
CA ASP A 146 5.79 -29.86 -12.94
C ASP A 146 4.79 -29.37 -11.88
N LYS A 147 5.19 -29.34 -10.60
CA LYS A 147 4.33 -28.89 -9.50
C LYS A 147 4.30 -27.36 -9.40
N LYS A 148 3.62 -26.71 -10.36
CA LYS A 148 3.57 -25.24 -10.50
C LYS A 148 2.18 -24.63 -10.42
N THR A 149 1.14 -25.47 -10.44
CA THR A 149 -0.25 -25.00 -10.36
C THR A 149 -0.51 -24.32 -9.02
N ILE A 150 -1.05 -23.11 -9.08
CA ILE A 150 -1.51 -22.34 -7.93
C ILE A 150 -3.04 -22.33 -7.93
N LEU A 151 -3.63 -22.63 -6.80
CA LEU A 151 -5.08 -22.59 -6.61
C LEU A 151 -5.46 -21.30 -5.89
N SER A 152 -6.50 -20.63 -6.39
CA SER A 152 -7.07 -19.45 -5.75
C SER A 152 -8.58 -19.59 -5.57
N ARG A 153 -9.18 -18.77 -4.72
CA ARG A 153 -10.64 -18.73 -4.56
C ARG A 153 -11.27 -17.79 -5.57
N VAL A 154 -12.46 -18.15 -6.04
CA VAL A 154 -13.28 -17.26 -6.89
C VAL A 154 -13.51 -15.94 -6.13
N ARG A 155 -13.32 -14.81 -6.82
CA ARG A 155 -13.40 -13.45 -6.26
C ARG A 155 -12.37 -13.14 -5.16
N GLY A 156 -11.31 -13.95 -5.01
CA GLY A 156 -10.19 -13.62 -4.15
C GLY A 156 -9.37 -12.47 -4.74
N TYR A 157 -8.95 -11.53 -3.90
CA TYR A 157 -7.98 -10.51 -4.28
C TYR A 157 -6.59 -10.93 -3.83
N HIS A 158 -5.66 -11.02 -4.75
CA HIS A 158 -4.29 -11.46 -4.50
C HIS A 158 -3.23 -10.45 -4.95
N GLY A 159 -3.64 -9.30 -5.44
CA GLY A 159 -2.78 -8.23 -5.95
C GLY A 159 -3.13 -7.84 -7.39
N VAL A 160 -2.32 -6.95 -7.96
CA VAL A 160 -2.54 -6.35 -9.29
C VAL A 160 -1.35 -6.51 -10.23
N THR A 161 -0.38 -7.35 -9.88
CA THR A 161 0.73 -7.71 -10.75
C THR A 161 0.32 -8.79 -11.75
N LEU A 162 1.06 -8.92 -12.85
CA LEU A 162 0.71 -9.84 -13.95
C LEU A 162 0.60 -11.30 -13.52
N SER A 163 1.43 -11.74 -12.58
CA SER A 163 1.37 -13.12 -12.08
C SER A 163 0.07 -13.44 -11.33
N LEU A 164 -0.62 -12.43 -10.79
CA LEU A 164 -1.81 -12.61 -9.96
C LEU A 164 -3.13 -12.39 -10.68
N ILE A 165 -3.18 -11.60 -11.75
CA ILE A 165 -4.40 -11.39 -12.52
C ILE A 165 -4.72 -12.55 -13.45
N HIS A 166 -3.80 -13.48 -13.69
CA HIS A 166 -3.96 -14.67 -14.53
C HIS A 166 -4.16 -15.96 -13.74
N ILE A 167 -4.16 -15.88 -12.42
CA ILE A 167 -4.47 -16.97 -11.50
C ILE A 167 -5.96 -16.94 -11.17
#